data_605a2683234c4dea66860f66aeb4df8d
#
_entry.id   605a2683234c4dea66860f66aeb4df8d
#
_cell.length_a   1.000
_cell.length_b   1.000
_cell.length_c   1.000
_cell.angle_alpha   90.00
_cell.angle_beta   90.00
_cell.angle_gamma   90.00
#
_symmetry.space_group_name_H-M   'P 1'
#
loop_
_entity.id
_entity.type
_entity.pdbx_description
1 polymer ?
#
loop_
_entity_poly.entity_id
_entity_poly.type
_entity_poly.pdbx_seq_one_letter_code
_entity_poly.pdbx_strand_id
1 'polypeptide(L)'
;CVHGKGNFLVNQIGESFSSVFSMLLFLKQSNFDEVQQLRRGLEMQSLLLAIQTADCTTAAAQAQWRQTLEPLGKLVESMRQATGHKRVTLDSAFHEALIQCSANRLFAVLQKAVSSLCEAAIENVLTAATDAQWQTLVDCHETIYQSLLNRDAQAGMAAIDQHYTQPFSDSLNTPLG
;
A
#
# COMPACT_ATOMS: atom_id res chain seq x y z
N CYS A 1 32.41 0.06 -14.47
CA CYS A 1 31.32 0.23 -13.47
C CYS A 1 30.29 -0.86 -13.64
N VAL A 2 30.17 -1.79 -12.68
CA VAL A 2 29.24 -2.91 -12.74
C VAL A 2 27.92 -2.47 -12.08
N HIS A 3 26.98 -1.98 -12.89
CA HIS A 3 25.69 -1.42 -12.45
C HIS A 3 24.60 -2.47 -12.14
N GLY A 4 24.88 -3.77 -12.18
CA GLY A 4 23.85 -4.83 -12.02
C GLY A 4 23.88 -5.59 -10.70
N LYS A 5 24.99 -5.60 -9.97
CA LYS A 5 25.14 -6.48 -8.79
C LYS A 5 24.40 -5.99 -7.53
N GLY A 6 24.21 -4.68 -7.39
CA GLY A 6 23.52 -4.10 -6.22
C GLY A 6 22.01 -4.43 -6.18
N ASN A 7 21.33 -4.36 -7.33
CA ASN A 7 19.91 -4.65 -7.42
C ASN A 7 19.62 -6.15 -7.24
N PHE A 8 20.52 -7.03 -7.69
CA PHE A 8 20.36 -8.48 -7.51
C PHE A 8 20.51 -8.89 -6.04
N LEU A 9 21.45 -8.32 -5.31
CA LEU A 9 21.64 -8.56 -3.87
C LEU A 9 20.45 -8.03 -3.04
N VAL A 10 19.91 -6.86 -3.38
CA VAL A 10 18.74 -6.29 -2.67
C VAL A 10 17.50 -7.14 -2.89
N ASN A 11 17.29 -7.67 -4.11
CA ASN A 11 16.17 -8.58 -4.38
C ASN A 11 16.30 -9.91 -3.62
N GLN A 12 17.49 -10.52 -3.57
CA GLN A 12 17.71 -11.75 -2.82
C GLN A 12 17.54 -11.56 -1.30
N ILE A 13 18.01 -10.43 -0.75
CA ILE A 13 17.82 -10.11 0.66
C ILE A 13 16.32 -9.92 0.95
N GLY A 14 15.58 -9.23 0.07
CA GLY A 14 14.14 -9.04 0.18
C GLY A 14 13.36 -10.36 0.17
N GLU A 15 13.69 -11.28 -0.72
CA GLU A 15 13.06 -12.59 -0.80
C GLU A 15 13.39 -13.46 0.43
N SER A 16 14.64 -13.48 0.88
CA SER A 16 15.05 -14.18 2.09
C SER A 16 14.37 -13.61 3.32
N PHE A 17 14.26 -12.28 3.42
CA PHE A 17 13.55 -11.60 4.51
C PHE A 17 12.06 -11.95 4.49
N SER A 18 11.41 -11.91 3.33
CA SER A 18 10.00 -12.31 3.16
C SER A 18 9.76 -13.73 3.64
N SER A 19 10.65 -14.67 3.27
CA SER A 19 10.53 -16.07 3.68
C SER A 19 10.69 -16.25 5.19
N VAL A 20 11.68 -15.60 5.81
CA VAL A 20 11.88 -15.64 7.27
C VAL A 20 10.72 -14.98 8.00
N PHE A 21 10.23 -13.85 7.49
CA PHE A 21 9.13 -13.12 8.08
C PHE A 21 7.82 -13.90 7.99
N SER A 22 7.55 -14.54 6.84
CA SER A 22 6.41 -15.44 6.66
C SER A 22 6.46 -16.61 7.64
N MET A 23 7.65 -17.22 7.80
CA MET A 23 7.85 -18.30 8.77
C MET A 23 7.60 -17.84 10.22
N LEU A 24 8.06 -16.64 10.60
CA LEU A 24 7.82 -16.08 11.93
C LEU A 24 6.33 -15.87 12.19
N LEU A 25 5.59 -15.34 11.23
CA LEU A 25 4.15 -15.11 11.35
C LEU A 25 3.39 -16.45 11.44
N PHE A 26 3.77 -17.44 10.62
CA PHE A 26 3.21 -18.78 10.68
C PHE A 26 3.45 -19.44 12.05
N LEU A 27 4.67 -19.39 12.57
CA LEU A 27 5.03 -19.96 13.87
C LEU A 27 4.37 -19.23 15.05
N LYS A 28 4.11 -17.93 14.92
CA LYS A 28 3.44 -17.11 15.93
C LYS A 28 1.91 -17.17 15.84
N GLN A 29 1.37 -17.88 14.85
CA GLN A 29 -0.06 -17.92 14.57
C GLN A 29 -0.69 -16.50 14.43
N SER A 30 0.05 -15.58 13.79
CA SER A 30 -0.45 -14.24 13.51
C SER A 30 -1.75 -14.33 12.71
N ASN A 31 -2.71 -13.52 13.09
CA ASN A 31 -3.98 -13.42 12.38
C ASN A 31 -3.94 -12.32 11.31
N PHE A 32 -4.95 -12.31 10.45
CA PHE A 32 -5.07 -11.33 9.37
C PHE A 32 -5.09 -9.89 9.89
N ASP A 33 -5.74 -9.65 11.03
CA ASP A 33 -5.87 -8.31 11.61
C ASP A 33 -4.51 -7.74 12.04
N GLU A 34 -3.64 -8.55 12.65
CA GLU A 34 -2.29 -8.11 13.04
C GLU A 34 -1.46 -7.72 11.81
N VAL A 35 -1.60 -8.45 10.71
CA VAL A 35 -0.92 -8.16 9.46
C VAL A 35 -1.49 -6.88 8.82
N GLN A 36 -2.80 -6.68 8.86
CA GLN A 36 -3.46 -5.45 8.39
C GLN A 36 -3.05 -4.23 9.24
N GLN A 37 -2.94 -4.37 10.56
CA GLN A 37 -2.43 -3.31 11.44
C GLN A 37 -0.99 -2.92 11.09
N LEU A 38 -0.14 -3.89 10.78
CA LEU A 38 1.24 -3.62 10.34
C LEU A 38 1.27 -2.88 9.00
N ARG A 39 0.50 -3.33 8.00
CA ARG A 39 0.37 -2.66 6.69
C ARG A 39 -0.09 -1.21 6.88
N ARG A 40 -1.18 -1.02 7.61
CA ARG A 40 -1.71 0.30 7.95
C ARG A 40 -0.64 1.21 8.56
N GLY A 41 0.13 0.69 9.54
CA GLY A 41 1.22 1.45 10.17
C GLY A 41 2.32 1.86 9.20
N LEU A 42 2.73 0.95 8.31
CA LEU A 42 3.73 1.22 7.27
C LEU A 42 3.24 2.30 6.29
N GLU A 43 1.99 2.24 5.88
CA GLU A 43 1.40 3.19 4.92
C GLU A 43 1.21 4.58 5.54
N MET A 44 0.71 4.66 6.76
CA MET A 44 0.60 5.93 7.49
C MET A 44 1.97 6.60 7.66
N GLN A 45 2.99 5.83 8.05
CA GLN A 45 4.34 6.37 8.20
C GLN A 45 4.95 6.75 6.85
N SER A 46 4.66 6.01 5.78
CA SER A 46 5.12 6.35 4.44
C SER A 46 4.50 7.65 3.93
N LEU A 47 3.21 7.85 4.13
CA LEU A 47 2.52 9.09 3.81
C LEU A 47 3.13 10.29 4.56
N LEU A 48 3.35 10.15 5.87
CA LEU A 48 3.97 11.19 6.67
C LEU A 48 5.37 11.56 6.18
N LEU A 49 6.23 10.57 5.93
CA LEU A 49 7.59 10.79 5.43
C LEU A 49 7.56 11.44 4.04
N ALA A 50 6.69 11.00 3.15
CA ALA A 50 6.54 11.58 1.83
C ALA A 50 6.18 13.08 1.90
N ILE A 51 5.22 13.45 2.73
CA ILE A 51 4.81 14.84 2.93
C ILE A 51 5.92 15.67 3.59
N GLN A 52 6.60 15.13 4.61
CA GLN A 52 7.67 15.82 5.35
C GLN A 52 8.91 16.09 4.48
N THR A 53 9.21 15.20 3.54
CA THR A 53 10.39 15.30 2.68
C THR A 53 10.11 16.03 1.36
N ALA A 54 8.84 16.28 1.03
CA ALA A 54 8.44 16.96 -0.19
C ALA A 54 8.95 18.42 -0.19
N ASP A 55 9.89 18.73 -1.08
CA ASP A 55 10.22 20.12 -1.37
C ASP A 55 9.15 20.72 -2.29
N CYS A 56 8.48 21.74 -1.82
CA CYS A 56 7.46 22.48 -2.57
C CYS A 56 7.70 23.99 -2.52
N THR A 57 8.95 24.41 -2.27
CA THR A 57 9.32 25.82 -2.11
C THR A 57 9.33 26.59 -3.45
N THR A 58 9.51 25.88 -4.56
CA THR A 58 9.52 26.48 -5.91
C THR A 58 8.46 25.83 -6.81
N ALA A 59 8.07 26.51 -7.88
CA ALA A 59 7.16 25.96 -8.88
C ALA A 59 7.73 24.67 -9.54
N ALA A 60 9.02 24.62 -9.75
CA ALA A 60 9.69 23.43 -10.29
C ALA A 60 9.63 22.24 -9.31
N ALA A 61 9.89 22.47 -8.02
CA ALA A 61 9.77 21.45 -6.98
C ALA A 61 8.33 20.95 -6.81
N GLN A 62 7.35 21.86 -6.88
CA GLN A 62 5.93 21.48 -6.88
C GLN A 62 5.55 20.64 -8.10
N ALA A 63 6.06 20.97 -9.29
CA ALA A 63 5.84 20.18 -10.49
C ALA A 63 6.47 18.78 -10.36
N GLN A 64 7.68 18.69 -9.83
CA GLN A 64 8.36 17.41 -9.56
C GLN A 64 7.58 16.57 -8.55
N TRP A 65 7.06 17.17 -7.48
CA TRP A 65 6.22 16.48 -6.50
C TRP A 65 4.96 15.90 -7.15
N ARG A 66 4.24 16.68 -7.96
CA ARG A 66 3.07 16.21 -8.71
C ARG A 66 3.43 15.05 -9.64
N GLN A 67 4.57 15.13 -10.34
CA GLN A 67 5.06 14.06 -11.20
C GLN A 67 5.36 12.77 -10.42
N THR A 68 5.92 12.89 -9.22
CA THR A 68 6.16 11.74 -8.32
C THR A 68 4.86 11.04 -7.93
N LEU A 69 3.77 11.79 -7.77
CA LEU A 69 2.46 11.27 -7.38
C LEU A 69 1.58 10.82 -8.57
N GLU A 70 1.97 11.14 -9.80
CA GLU A 70 1.19 10.80 -11.00
C GLU A 70 0.81 9.31 -11.11
N PRO A 71 1.69 8.34 -10.76
CA PRO A 71 1.34 6.92 -10.78
C PRO A 71 0.14 6.59 -9.86
N LEU A 72 0.06 7.19 -8.67
CA LEU A 72 -1.08 6.99 -7.76
C LEU A 72 -2.39 7.48 -8.38
N GLY A 73 -2.39 8.66 -8.99
CA GLY A 73 -3.58 9.20 -9.65
C GLY A 73 -4.05 8.33 -10.81
N LYS A 74 -3.13 7.80 -11.64
CA LYS A 74 -3.46 6.87 -12.72
C LYS A 74 -4.05 5.55 -12.22
N LEU A 75 -3.56 5.06 -11.08
CA LEU A 75 -4.09 3.85 -10.45
C LEU A 75 -5.52 4.08 -9.97
N VAL A 76 -5.79 5.19 -9.27
CA VAL A 76 -7.15 5.54 -8.80
C VAL A 76 -8.11 5.65 -9.98
N GLU A 77 -7.74 6.33 -11.06
CA GLU A 77 -8.58 6.43 -12.25
C GLU A 77 -8.89 5.06 -12.87
N SER A 78 -7.87 4.18 -12.91
CA SER A 78 -8.03 2.81 -13.41
C SER A 78 -8.93 1.96 -12.50
N MET A 79 -8.90 2.19 -11.19
CA MET A 79 -9.74 1.50 -10.21
C MET A 79 -11.22 1.77 -10.40
N ARG A 80 -11.61 2.98 -10.80
CA ARG A 80 -13.02 3.38 -10.94
C ARG A 80 -13.82 2.46 -11.86
N GLN A 81 -13.16 1.85 -12.85
CA GLN A 81 -13.77 0.96 -13.83
C GLN A 81 -13.33 -0.51 -13.67
N ALA A 82 -12.59 -0.82 -12.61
CA ALA A 82 -12.06 -2.16 -12.42
C ALA A 82 -13.13 -3.15 -11.93
N THR A 83 -13.06 -4.37 -12.46
CA THR A 83 -13.94 -5.49 -12.08
C THR A 83 -13.11 -6.75 -11.83
N GLY A 84 -13.62 -7.67 -11.02
CA GLY A 84 -13.01 -8.97 -10.76
C GLY A 84 -11.56 -8.85 -10.27
N HIS A 85 -10.69 -9.75 -10.74
CA HIS A 85 -9.28 -9.81 -10.32
C HIS A 85 -8.48 -8.52 -10.61
N LYS A 86 -8.95 -7.67 -11.54
CA LYS A 86 -8.29 -6.37 -11.79
C LYS A 86 -8.36 -5.43 -10.57
N ARG A 87 -9.39 -5.56 -9.72
CA ARG A 87 -9.49 -4.84 -8.45
C ARG A 87 -8.31 -5.16 -7.55
N VAL A 88 -7.98 -6.45 -7.41
CA VAL A 88 -6.86 -6.94 -6.58
C VAL A 88 -5.52 -6.38 -7.07
N THR A 89 -5.28 -6.49 -8.37
CA THR A 89 -4.04 -6.01 -8.98
C THR A 89 -3.83 -4.50 -8.78
N LEU A 90 -4.89 -3.71 -8.97
CA LEU A 90 -4.80 -2.26 -8.85
C LEU A 90 -4.69 -1.81 -7.39
N ASP A 91 -5.41 -2.45 -6.48
CA ASP A 91 -5.31 -2.21 -5.04
C ASP A 91 -3.87 -2.44 -4.56
N SER A 92 -3.32 -3.61 -4.83
CA SER A 92 -1.94 -3.95 -4.48
C SER A 92 -0.93 -2.96 -5.06
N ALA A 93 -1.10 -2.57 -6.32
CA ALA A 93 -0.22 -1.60 -6.97
C ALA A 93 -0.31 -0.20 -6.34
N PHE A 94 -1.50 0.23 -5.89
CA PHE A 94 -1.67 1.51 -5.20
C PHE A 94 -0.92 1.54 -3.86
N HIS A 95 -1.09 0.50 -3.04
CA HIS A 95 -0.42 0.39 -1.75
C HIS A 95 1.11 0.33 -1.90
N GLU A 96 1.62 -0.38 -2.91
CA GLU A 96 3.04 -0.41 -3.24
C GLU A 96 3.55 0.99 -3.64
N ALA A 97 2.82 1.68 -4.52
CA ALA A 97 3.18 3.03 -4.97
C ALA A 97 3.16 4.05 -3.82
N LEU A 98 2.19 3.94 -2.89
CA LEU A 98 2.11 4.78 -1.70
C LEU A 98 3.36 4.63 -0.82
N ILE A 99 3.78 3.40 -0.55
CA ILE A 99 5.00 3.11 0.21
C ILE A 99 6.25 3.69 -0.47
N GLN A 100 6.33 3.58 -1.80
CA GLN A 100 7.46 4.10 -2.56
C GLN A 100 7.59 5.63 -2.48
N CYS A 101 6.50 6.37 -2.28
CA CYS A 101 6.54 7.81 -2.09
C CYS A 101 7.39 8.23 -0.88
N SER A 102 7.56 7.38 0.13
CA SER A 102 8.41 7.63 1.29
C SER A 102 9.91 7.61 1.00
N ALA A 103 10.33 7.10 -0.17
CA ALA A 103 11.72 6.80 -0.52
C ALA A 103 12.45 5.88 0.49
N ASN A 104 11.74 5.25 1.41
CA ASN A 104 12.30 4.34 2.41
C ASN A 104 12.31 2.90 1.87
N ARG A 105 13.50 2.44 1.47
CA ARG A 105 13.68 1.10 0.90
C ARG A 105 13.30 -0.03 1.85
N LEU A 106 13.47 0.14 3.15
CA LEU A 106 13.10 -0.87 4.14
C LEU A 106 11.58 -1.00 4.23
N PHE A 107 10.82 0.10 4.12
CA PHE A 107 9.37 0.04 4.08
C PHE A 107 8.88 -0.73 2.85
N ALA A 108 9.49 -0.52 1.68
CA ALA A 108 9.14 -1.26 0.48
C ALA A 108 9.39 -2.79 0.63
N VAL A 109 10.50 -3.18 1.26
CA VAL A 109 10.81 -4.60 1.54
C VAL A 109 9.82 -5.19 2.54
N LEU A 110 9.51 -4.48 3.62
CA LEU A 110 8.52 -4.92 4.62
C LEU A 110 7.13 -5.04 4.02
N GLN A 111 6.67 -4.03 3.27
CA GLN A 111 5.36 -4.05 2.61
C GLN A 111 5.22 -5.25 1.68
N LYS A 112 6.23 -5.54 0.86
CA LYS A 112 6.21 -6.70 -0.04
C LYS A 112 6.06 -8.01 0.74
N ALA A 113 6.83 -8.18 1.82
CA ALA A 113 6.74 -9.35 2.68
C ALA A 113 5.36 -9.51 3.33
N VAL A 114 4.82 -8.42 3.86
CA VAL A 114 3.52 -8.40 4.53
C VAL A 114 2.38 -8.63 3.53
N SER A 115 2.43 -7.99 2.35
CA SER A 115 1.41 -8.14 1.32
C SER A 115 1.30 -9.56 0.80
N SER A 116 2.43 -10.26 0.62
CA SER A 116 2.43 -11.66 0.16
C SER A 116 1.70 -12.62 1.12
N LEU A 117 1.63 -12.29 2.40
CA LEU A 117 0.92 -13.09 3.41
C LEU A 117 -0.60 -12.90 3.35
N CYS A 118 -1.04 -11.73 2.91
CA CYS A 118 -2.46 -11.38 2.85
C CYS A 118 -3.06 -11.58 1.45
N GLU A 119 -2.24 -11.94 0.45
CA GLU A 119 -2.65 -11.92 -0.95
C GLU A 119 -3.95 -12.70 -1.19
N ALA A 120 -4.02 -13.95 -0.72
CA ALA A 120 -5.22 -14.78 -0.88
C ALA A 120 -6.43 -14.22 -0.13
N ALA A 121 -6.23 -13.66 1.06
CA ALA A 121 -7.31 -13.07 1.85
C ALA A 121 -7.82 -11.79 1.19
N ILE A 122 -6.93 -10.92 0.72
CA ILE A 122 -7.28 -9.70 -0.01
C ILE A 122 -8.01 -10.05 -1.31
N GLU A 123 -7.54 -11.05 -2.06
CA GLU A 123 -8.21 -11.52 -3.27
C GLU A 123 -9.65 -11.96 -2.98
N ASN A 124 -9.86 -12.76 -1.94
CA ASN A 124 -11.20 -13.19 -1.54
C ASN A 124 -12.12 -12.01 -1.21
N VAL A 125 -11.62 -11.02 -0.47
CA VAL A 125 -12.38 -9.81 -0.11
C VAL A 125 -12.74 -8.99 -1.34
N LEU A 126 -11.77 -8.64 -2.14
CA LEU A 126 -11.95 -7.70 -3.26
C LEU A 126 -12.75 -8.33 -4.42
N THR A 127 -12.65 -9.66 -4.61
CA THR A 127 -13.46 -10.35 -5.62
C THR A 127 -14.92 -10.53 -5.17
N ALA A 128 -15.16 -10.68 -3.87
CA ALA A 128 -16.50 -10.77 -3.29
C ALA A 128 -17.17 -9.40 -3.09
N ALA A 129 -16.41 -8.31 -3.09
CA ALA A 129 -16.90 -6.96 -2.87
C ALA A 129 -17.94 -6.54 -3.94
N THR A 130 -19.07 -6.00 -3.48
CA THR A 130 -20.04 -5.36 -4.37
C THR A 130 -19.43 -4.12 -5.03
N ASP A 131 -20.05 -3.64 -6.11
CA ASP A 131 -19.56 -2.42 -6.78
C ASP A 131 -19.62 -1.21 -5.84
N ALA A 132 -20.62 -1.11 -4.97
CA ALA A 132 -20.70 -0.03 -3.99
C ALA A 132 -19.56 -0.07 -2.96
N GLN A 133 -19.25 -1.27 -2.44
CA GLN A 133 -18.12 -1.46 -1.53
C GLN A 133 -16.79 -1.13 -2.20
N TRP A 134 -16.60 -1.58 -3.45
CA TRP A 134 -15.42 -1.25 -4.24
C TRP A 134 -15.28 0.26 -4.44
N GLN A 135 -16.36 0.98 -4.80
CA GLN A 135 -16.30 2.43 -4.97
C GLN A 135 -15.93 3.15 -3.66
N THR A 136 -16.41 2.66 -2.51
CA THR A 136 -16.00 3.21 -1.20
C THR A 136 -14.49 3.07 -0.98
N LEU A 137 -13.88 1.94 -1.35
CA LEU A 137 -12.43 1.76 -1.30
C LEU A 137 -11.70 2.72 -2.26
N VAL A 138 -12.19 2.85 -3.48
CA VAL A 138 -11.62 3.78 -4.47
C VAL A 138 -11.67 5.22 -3.97
N ASP A 139 -12.74 5.62 -3.29
CA ASP A 139 -12.87 6.95 -2.70
C ASP A 139 -11.85 7.18 -1.55
N CYS A 140 -11.53 6.13 -0.76
CA CYS A 140 -10.43 6.19 0.20
C CYS A 140 -9.09 6.39 -0.50
N HIS A 141 -8.80 5.63 -1.56
CA HIS A 141 -7.58 5.79 -2.35
C HIS A 141 -7.45 7.18 -2.98
N GLU A 142 -8.55 7.71 -3.54
CA GLU A 142 -8.60 9.07 -4.05
C GLU A 142 -8.27 10.09 -2.95
N THR A 143 -8.86 9.94 -1.76
CA THR A 143 -8.60 10.84 -0.63
C THR A 143 -7.14 10.79 -0.17
N ILE A 144 -6.53 9.59 -0.13
CA ILE A 144 -5.10 9.43 0.16
C ILE A 144 -4.26 10.17 -0.89
N TYR A 145 -4.56 9.99 -2.18
CA TYR A 145 -3.85 10.66 -3.26
C TYR A 145 -3.99 12.18 -3.18
N GLN A 146 -5.20 12.71 -2.97
CA GLN A 146 -5.45 14.13 -2.82
C GLN A 146 -4.77 14.73 -1.60
N SER A 147 -4.70 13.97 -0.50
CA SER A 147 -3.99 14.40 0.71
C SER A 147 -2.49 14.56 0.48
N LEU A 148 -1.87 13.68 -0.29
CA LEU A 148 -0.47 13.81 -0.72
C LEU A 148 -0.26 15.05 -1.60
N LEU A 149 -1.14 15.29 -2.59
CA LEU A 149 -1.08 16.47 -3.45
C LEU A 149 -1.17 17.77 -2.65
N ASN A 150 -2.06 17.82 -1.67
CA ASN A 150 -2.31 18.96 -0.82
C ASN A 150 -1.38 19.03 0.41
N ARG A 151 -0.59 17.96 0.64
CA ARG A 151 0.27 17.79 1.81
C ARG A 151 -0.51 17.84 3.14
N ASP A 152 -1.73 17.32 3.12
CA ASP A 152 -2.62 17.20 4.29
C ASP A 152 -2.44 15.83 4.95
N ALA A 153 -1.48 15.75 5.88
CA ALA A 153 -1.17 14.51 6.59
C ALA A 153 -2.37 14.00 7.43
N GLN A 154 -3.20 14.90 7.97
CA GLN A 154 -4.33 14.51 8.79
C GLN A 154 -5.42 13.83 7.94
N ALA A 155 -5.78 14.43 6.82
CA ALA A 155 -6.74 13.84 5.89
C ALA A 155 -6.25 12.50 5.34
N GLY A 156 -4.96 12.41 4.99
CA GLY A 156 -4.38 11.18 4.47
C GLY A 156 -4.36 10.04 5.48
N MET A 157 -3.96 10.30 6.73
CA MET A 157 -4.01 9.31 7.79
C MET A 157 -5.44 8.84 8.09
N ALA A 158 -6.41 9.76 8.11
CA ALA A 158 -7.81 9.41 8.30
C ALA A 158 -8.36 8.54 7.17
N ALA A 159 -7.97 8.82 5.93
CA ALA A 159 -8.39 8.02 4.77
C ALA A 159 -7.75 6.62 4.77
N ILE A 160 -6.48 6.49 5.16
CA ILE A 160 -5.84 5.18 5.37
C ILE A 160 -6.58 4.41 6.47
N ASP A 161 -6.87 5.05 7.60
CA ASP A 161 -7.62 4.42 8.69
C ASP A 161 -8.99 3.92 8.23
N GLN A 162 -9.73 4.75 7.53
CA GLN A 162 -11.03 4.39 6.96
C GLN A 162 -10.92 3.22 5.97
N HIS A 163 -9.90 3.19 5.12
CA HIS A 163 -9.66 2.11 4.17
C HIS A 163 -9.52 0.76 4.88
N TYR A 164 -8.78 0.70 5.99
CA TYR A 164 -8.53 -0.53 6.75
C TYR A 164 -9.65 -0.94 7.71
N THR A 165 -10.58 -0.03 8.01
CA THR A 165 -11.71 -0.29 8.92
C THR A 165 -13.03 -0.54 8.20
N GLN A 166 -13.03 -0.77 6.88
CA GLN A 166 -14.24 -1.08 6.13
C GLN A 166 -14.86 -2.41 6.59
N PRO A 167 -16.20 -2.49 6.78
CA PRO A 167 -16.88 -3.64 7.42
C PRO A 167 -16.79 -4.95 6.63
N PHE A 168 -16.36 -4.96 5.38
CA PHE A 168 -16.15 -6.20 4.62
C PHE A 168 -14.81 -6.90 4.97
N SER A 169 -13.94 -6.26 5.73
CA SER A 169 -12.75 -6.91 6.31
C SER A 169 -13.10 -7.79 7.52
N ASP A 170 -14.26 -7.58 8.18
CA ASP A 170 -14.69 -8.37 9.35
C ASP A 170 -15.01 -9.84 9.02
N SER A 171 -15.23 -10.18 7.75
CA SER A 171 -15.48 -11.57 7.33
C SER A 171 -14.23 -12.45 7.26
N LEU A 172 -13.05 -11.92 7.57
CA LEU A 172 -11.76 -12.58 7.38
C LEU A 172 -11.10 -13.05 8.68
N ASN A 173 -11.80 -13.13 9.79
CA ASN A 173 -11.29 -13.71 11.05
C ASN A 173 -10.97 -15.22 10.91
N THR A 174 -10.26 -15.58 9.83
CA THR A 174 -9.77 -16.93 9.59
C THR A 174 -8.25 -16.95 9.89
N PRO A 175 -7.76 -17.89 10.69
CA PRO A 175 -6.31 -18.06 10.87
C PRO A 175 -5.63 -18.18 9.51
N LEU A 176 -4.51 -17.48 9.34
CA LEU A 176 -3.62 -17.71 8.21
C LEU A 176 -3.06 -19.13 8.33
N GLY A 177 -3.74 -20.11 7.74
CA GLY A 177 -3.38 -21.51 7.75
C GLY A 177 -2.24 -21.84 6.77
#